data_6f2e433a579b2ea062d3d9d7b73faaf9
#
_entry.id   6f2e433a579b2ea062d3d9d7b73faaf9
#
_cell.length_a   1.000
_cell.length_b   1.000
_cell.length_c   1.000
_cell.angle_alpha   90.00
_cell.angle_beta   90.00
_cell.angle_gamma   90.00
#
_symmetry.space_group_name_H-M   'P 1'
#
loop_
_entity.id
_entity.type
_entity.pdbx_description
1 polymer ?
#
loop_
_entity_poly.entity_id
_entity_poly.type
_entity_poly.pdbx_seq_one_letter_code
_entity_poly.pdbx_strand_id
1 'polypeptide(L)'
;MRSENDPTSASDMPAVTDVPSDIRARAEELRAQLQAHNRAYYEEDAPTVEDSVYDGLFIELQQLEAQWPALLTPDSPTQRVGGAPSGRFGTVTHRVPMRSLANAFSEGDVQAFDRRLKSLLDLQGEQDYSATPKLDGLAATLRYENGVLVEGATRGDGITGENITANLRTVRGVPERLKGPAPAVLEVRGEVLMLKDDFLALNRAQEARGEKRFANPRNAAAGSLRQLDARITARRPLTFYAYGVGEIAGEAPASGTDMSIPPAGQTGDLASGGTAESAASGAGPASGWQPADPSVVPTHQHALLMWLGTLGFLPPPGAARVHGVSGMLDFYRSIGHARATLPYAIDGVVYQLDDRALQQQQ
;
A
#
# COMPACT_ATOMS: atom_id res chain seq x y z
N MET A 1 -51.75 3.75 55.04
CA MET A 1 -51.76 5.01 54.30
C MET A 1 -50.62 4.98 53.30
N ARG A 2 -50.96 5.20 52.09
CA ARG A 2 -50.17 4.92 50.86
C ARG A 2 -49.02 5.89 50.69
N SER A 3 -47.82 5.40 50.39
CA SER A 3 -46.72 6.14 49.84
C SER A 3 -46.66 5.91 48.34
N GLU A 4 -46.82 6.97 47.56
CA GLU A 4 -46.67 7.01 46.12
C GLU A 4 -45.18 6.98 45.80
N ASN A 5 -44.80 6.01 44.97
CA ASN A 5 -43.52 5.97 44.26
C ASN A 5 -43.67 6.78 42.98
N ASP A 6 -42.90 7.84 42.87
CA ASP A 6 -42.69 8.61 41.66
C ASP A 6 -41.47 8.03 40.91
N PRO A 7 -41.57 7.56 39.69
CA PRO A 7 -40.41 7.18 38.87
C PRO A 7 -39.99 8.36 38.00
N THR A 8 -39.02 9.11 38.51
CA THR A 8 -38.41 10.21 37.79
C THR A 8 -37.56 9.70 36.64
N SER A 9 -38.01 10.02 35.43
CA SER A 9 -37.29 10.36 34.21
C SER A 9 -35.94 9.68 34.00
N ALA A 10 -35.98 8.60 33.21
CA ALA A 10 -34.87 8.22 32.34
C ALA A 10 -34.73 9.33 31.26
N SER A 11 -33.61 10.02 31.28
CA SER A 11 -33.26 11.05 30.31
C SER A 11 -33.30 10.44 28.90
N ASP A 12 -34.21 10.96 28.09
CA ASP A 12 -34.22 10.86 26.65
C ASP A 12 -32.89 11.42 26.10
N MET A 13 -31.89 10.58 25.90
CA MET A 13 -30.85 10.87 24.97
C MET A 13 -31.45 10.63 23.57
N PRO A 14 -31.46 11.63 22.67
CA PRO A 14 -31.93 11.41 21.30
C PRO A 14 -31.06 10.35 20.65
N ALA A 15 -31.71 9.36 20.08
CA ALA A 15 -31.06 8.36 19.25
C ALA A 15 -30.31 9.09 18.12
N VAL A 16 -28.96 8.97 18.08
CA VAL A 16 -28.03 9.58 17.09
C VAL A 16 -28.21 8.83 15.75
N THR A 17 -29.42 8.86 15.18
CA THR A 17 -29.70 8.18 13.89
C THR A 17 -30.07 9.13 12.77
N ASP A 18 -30.27 10.41 13.05
CA ASP A 18 -30.67 11.35 11.98
C ASP A 18 -29.53 12.34 11.68
N VAL A 19 -28.75 12.01 10.63
CA VAL A 19 -27.69 12.90 10.14
C VAL A 19 -28.35 14.14 9.53
N PRO A 20 -28.00 15.37 9.95
CA PRO A 20 -28.52 16.60 9.34
C PRO A 20 -28.33 16.61 7.82
N SER A 21 -29.31 17.16 7.11
CA SER A 21 -29.32 17.09 5.63
C SER A 21 -28.13 17.80 4.98
N ASP A 22 -27.66 18.89 5.56
CA ASP A 22 -26.47 19.63 5.16
C ASP A 22 -25.18 18.84 5.36
N ILE A 23 -25.06 18.12 6.47
CA ILE A 23 -23.93 17.23 6.77
C ILE A 23 -23.90 16.06 5.78
N ARG A 24 -25.07 15.47 5.49
CA ARG A 24 -25.18 14.38 4.50
C ARG A 24 -24.78 14.86 3.11
N ALA A 25 -25.30 16.02 2.68
CA ALA A 25 -24.95 16.62 1.39
C ALA A 25 -23.44 16.91 1.29
N ARG A 26 -22.84 17.44 2.37
CA ARG A 26 -21.38 17.69 2.42
C ARG A 26 -20.56 16.41 2.30
N ALA A 27 -20.94 15.34 3.01
CA ALA A 27 -20.27 14.05 2.91
C ALA A 27 -20.37 13.44 1.50
N GLU A 28 -21.53 13.56 0.85
CA GLU A 28 -21.72 13.10 -0.55
C GLU A 28 -20.87 13.91 -1.55
N GLU A 29 -20.79 15.23 -1.37
CA GLU A 29 -19.92 16.09 -2.16
C GLU A 29 -18.45 15.71 -2.02
N LEU A 30 -17.96 15.52 -0.78
CA LEU A 30 -16.59 15.13 -0.49
C LEU A 30 -16.26 13.76 -1.11
N ARG A 31 -17.17 12.78 -1.03
CA ARG A 31 -17.00 11.48 -1.67
C ARG A 31 -16.87 11.61 -3.17
N ALA A 32 -17.74 12.39 -3.80
CA ALA A 32 -17.71 12.60 -5.24
C ALA A 32 -16.39 13.26 -5.70
N GLN A 33 -15.92 14.28 -4.95
CA GLN A 33 -14.64 14.94 -5.22
C GLN A 33 -13.46 13.98 -5.05
N LEU A 34 -13.38 13.27 -3.94
CA LEU A 34 -12.31 12.31 -3.66
C LEU A 34 -12.30 11.15 -4.67
N GLN A 35 -13.46 10.63 -5.07
CA GLN A 35 -13.57 9.61 -6.12
C GLN A 35 -13.09 10.12 -7.47
N ALA A 36 -13.42 11.38 -7.84
CA ALA A 36 -12.93 12.00 -9.07
C ALA A 36 -11.40 12.18 -9.03
N HIS A 37 -10.86 12.66 -7.90
CA HIS A 37 -9.41 12.80 -7.72
C HIS A 37 -8.69 11.44 -7.71
N ASN A 38 -9.28 10.42 -7.11
CA ASN A 38 -8.75 9.05 -7.14
C ASN A 38 -8.69 8.51 -8.57
N ARG A 39 -9.73 8.69 -9.38
CA ARG A 39 -9.70 8.29 -10.81
C ARG A 39 -8.61 9.02 -11.57
N ALA A 40 -8.55 10.34 -11.44
CA ALA A 40 -7.51 11.14 -12.10
C ALA A 40 -6.10 10.71 -11.69
N TYR A 41 -5.90 10.41 -10.42
CA TYR A 41 -4.60 10.03 -9.85
C TYR A 41 -4.20 8.58 -10.16
N TYR A 42 -5.11 7.60 -9.96
CA TYR A 42 -4.79 6.17 -10.06
C TYR A 42 -5.09 5.55 -11.42
N GLU A 43 -6.06 6.08 -12.17
CA GLU A 43 -6.51 5.49 -13.44
C GLU A 43 -6.04 6.31 -14.67
N GLU A 44 -6.00 7.62 -14.54
CA GLU A 44 -5.69 8.54 -15.65
C GLU A 44 -4.25 9.08 -15.60
N ASP A 45 -3.50 8.82 -14.50
CA ASP A 45 -2.16 9.37 -14.23
C ASP A 45 -2.08 10.90 -14.43
N ALA A 46 -3.18 11.60 -14.14
CA ALA A 46 -3.36 13.03 -14.35
C ALA A 46 -3.99 13.70 -13.11
N PRO A 47 -3.25 13.84 -11.99
CA PRO A 47 -3.77 14.47 -10.78
C PRO A 47 -4.28 15.89 -11.09
N THR A 48 -5.46 16.20 -10.59
CA THR A 48 -6.15 17.48 -10.82
C THR A 48 -5.93 18.47 -9.68
N VAL A 49 -5.43 18.01 -8.55
CA VAL A 49 -5.13 18.82 -7.35
C VAL A 49 -3.79 18.43 -6.75
N GLU A 50 -3.23 19.33 -5.93
CA GLU A 50 -2.06 19.01 -5.11
C GLU A 50 -2.44 18.05 -3.98
N ASP A 51 -1.47 17.24 -3.51
CA ASP A 51 -1.68 16.25 -2.45
C ASP A 51 -2.25 16.87 -1.16
N SER A 52 -1.82 18.09 -0.82
CA SER A 52 -2.31 18.84 0.35
C SER A 52 -3.82 19.14 0.26
N VAL A 53 -4.35 19.38 -0.93
CA VAL A 53 -5.79 19.62 -1.15
C VAL A 53 -6.56 18.32 -1.02
N TYR A 54 -6.05 17.24 -1.61
CA TYR A 54 -6.64 15.92 -1.46
C TYR A 54 -6.68 15.48 0.00
N ASP A 55 -5.58 15.62 0.72
CA ASP A 55 -5.49 15.28 2.15
C ASP A 55 -6.49 16.07 2.99
N GLY A 56 -6.68 17.37 2.70
CA GLY A 56 -7.68 18.20 3.37
C GLY A 56 -9.10 17.66 3.19
N LEU A 57 -9.49 17.31 1.96
CA LEU A 57 -10.81 16.74 1.66
C LEU A 57 -11.00 15.37 2.34
N PHE A 58 -9.95 14.55 2.34
CA PHE A 58 -9.97 13.22 2.96
C PHE A 58 -10.16 13.30 4.48
N ILE A 59 -9.43 14.19 5.15
CA ILE A 59 -9.55 14.40 6.59
C ILE A 59 -10.94 14.92 6.96
N GLU A 60 -11.48 15.86 6.18
CA GLU A 60 -12.82 16.40 6.41
C GLU A 60 -13.88 15.28 6.33
N LEU A 61 -13.82 14.44 5.29
CA LEU A 61 -14.73 13.30 5.18
C LEU A 61 -14.57 12.31 6.34
N GLN A 62 -13.34 11.98 6.72
CA GLN A 62 -13.05 11.09 7.83
C GLN A 62 -13.60 11.62 9.17
N GLN A 63 -13.51 12.93 9.43
CA GLN A 63 -14.06 13.56 10.61
C GLN A 63 -15.60 13.51 10.64
N LEU A 64 -16.25 13.75 9.48
CA LEU A 64 -17.71 13.62 9.37
C LEU A 64 -18.18 12.19 9.60
N GLU A 65 -17.49 11.19 9.04
CA GLU A 65 -17.82 9.78 9.24
C GLU A 65 -17.56 9.31 10.67
N ALA A 66 -16.54 9.83 11.35
CA ALA A 66 -16.27 9.57 12.76
C ALA A 66 -17.33 10.19 13.68
N GLN A 67 -17.79 11.41 13.37
CA GLN A 67 -18.84 12.09 14.13
C GLN A 67 -20.23 11.49 13.87
N TRP A 68 -20.47 11.02 12.65
CA TRP A 68 -21.74 10.47 12.19
C TRP A 68 -21.54 9.09 11.57
N PRO A 69 -21.45 8.00 12.36
CA PRO A 69 -21.19 6.64 11.84
C PRO A 69 -22.20 6.16 10.78
N ALA A 70 -23.42 6.73 10.77
CA ALA A 70 -24.43 6.44 9.75
C ALA A 70 -24.02 6.94 8.33
N LEU A 71 -23.00 7.81 8.21
CA LEU A 71 -22.43 8.22 6.93
C LEU A 71 -21.42 7.20 6.39
N LEU A 72 -20.85 6.35 7.23
CA LEU A 72 -19.81 5.41 6.81
C LEU A 72 -20.41 4.35 5.87
N THR A 73 -19.96 4.33 4.63
CA THR A 73 -20.37 3.34 3.61
C THR A 73 -19.19 2.48 3.18
N PRO A 74 -19.40 1.20 2.80
CA PRO A 74 -18.30 0.32 2.38
C PRO A 74 -17.54 0.81 1.15
N ASP A 75 -18.13 1.70 0.35
CA ASP A 75 -17.55 2.31 -0.85
C ASP A 75 -16.97 3.71 -0.59
N SER A 76 -16.99 4.20 0.65
CA SER A 76 -16.37 5.47 0.99
C SER A 76 -14.87 5.48 0.64
N PRO A 77 -14.34 6.58 0.07
CA PRO A 77 -12.90 6.75 -0.15
C PRO A 77 -12.06 6.58 1.13
N THR A 78 -12.64 6.78 2.30
CA THR A 78 -11.96 6.57 3.60
C THR A 78 -11.79 5.07 3.93
N GLN A 79 -12.58 4.19 3.31
CA GLN A 79 -12.56 2.73 3.51
C GLN A 79 -11.82 2.01 2.37
N ARG A 80 -11.58 2.67 1.25
CA ARG A 80 -10.89 2.10 0.07
C ARG A 80 -9.69 2.94 -0.29
N VAL A 81 -8.64 2.29 -0.76
CA VAL A 81 -7.40 2.93 -1.20
C VAL A 81 -7.08 2.52 -2.62
N GLY A 82 -6.84 3.50 -3.49
CA GLY A 82 -6.48 3.29 -4.89
C GLY A 82 -7.67 3.21 -5.84
N GLY A 83 -7.37 3.22 -7.13
CA GLY A 83 -8.35 3.04 -8.22
C GLY A 83 -8.60 1.57 -8.52
N ALA A 84 -9.77 1.26 -9.08
CA ALA A 84 -10.05 -0.07 -9.62
C ALA A 84 -9.09 -0.40 -10.79
N PRO A 85 -8.75 -1.69 -11.02
CA PRO A 85 -7.99 -2.10 -12.20
C PRO A 85 -8.66 -1.63 -13.48
N SER A 86 -7.87 -1.09 -14.42
CA SER A 86 -8.39 -0.47 -15.66
C SER A 86 -9.01 -1.48 -16.64
N GLY A 87 -8.90 -2.77 -16.38
CA GLY A 87 -9.34 -3.86 -17.28
C GLY A 87 -8.45 -4.07 -18.50
N ARG A 88 -7.42 -3.25 -18.71
CA ARG A 88 -6.46 -3.36 -19.84
C ARG A 88 -5.43 -4.48 -19.62
N PHE A 89 -5.19 -4.85 -18.37
CA PHE A 89 -4.32 -5.92 -17.91
C PHE A 89 -5.15 -7.01 -17.23
N GLY A 90 -4.60 -8.22 -17.11
CA GLY A 90 -5.19 -9.25 -16.24
C GLY A 90 -5.25 -8.77 -14.79
N THR A 91 -6.19 -9.29 -14.03
CA THR A 91 -6.38 -8.93 -12.61
C THR A 91 -5.65 -9.92 -11.71
N VAL A 92 -4.98 -9.42 -10.68
CA VAL A 92 -4.38 -10.20 -9.59
C VAL A 92 -5.10 -9.86 -8.30
N THR A 93 -5.53 -10.86 -7.55
CA THR A 93 -6.06 -10.68 -6.18
C THR A 93 -4.93 -10.86 -5.18
N HIS A 94 -4.67 -9.83 -4.36
CA HIS A 94 -3.65 -9.89 -3.32
C HIS A 94 -4.08 -10.86 -2.22
N ARG A 95 -3.25 -11.86 -1.92
CA ARG A 95 -3.54 -12.84 -0.86
C ARG A 95 -3.50 -12.23 0.53
N VAL A 96 -2.63 -11.26 0.71
CA VAL A 96 -2.60 -10.37 1.88
C VAL A 96 -2.92 -8.96 1.39
N PRO A 97 -4.01 -8.31 1.85
CA PRO A 97 -4.38 -6.97 1.39
C PRO A 97 -3.26 -5.95 1.56
N MET A 98 -3.13 -5.03 0.60
CA MET A 98 -2.20 -3.90 0.66
C MET A 98 -2.88 -2.70 1.34
N ARG A 99 -2.76 -2.62 2.66
CA ARG A 99 -3.38 -1.55 3.45
C ARG A 99 -2.72 -0.20 3.21
N SER A 100 -3.46 0.88 3.48
CA SER A 100 -2.90 2.24 3.54
C SER A 100 -2.17 2.48 4.84
N LEU A 101 -1.33 3.51 4.83
CA LEU A 101 -0.73 4.07 6.02
C LEU A 101 -1.65 5.16 6.59
N ALA A 102 -1.72 5.25 7.93
CA ALA A 102 -2.32 6.40 8.59
C ALA A 102 -1.40 7.62 8.43
N ASN A 103 -1.99 8.79 8.25
CA ASN A 103 -1.24 10.04 8.11
C ASN A 103 -1.05 10.72 9.47
N ALA A 104 0.10 11.38 9.65
CA ALA A 104 0.41 12.29 10.73
C ALA A 104 0.97 13.59 10.13
N PHE A 105 0.41 14.74 10.55
CA PHE A 105 0.75 16.05 9.97
C PHE A 105 1.46 16.97 10.96
N SER A 106 1.57 16.55 12.22
CA SER A 106 2.20 17.31 13.29
C SER A 106 2.99 16.42 14.24
N GLU A 107 3.88 17.03 15.02
CA GLU A 107 4.56 16.32 16.13
C GLU A 107 3.55 15.74 17.14
N GLY A 108 2.43 16.41 17.38
CA GLY A 108 1.36 15.93 18.24
C GLY A 108 0.72 14.64 17.72
N ASP A 109 0.57 14.49 16.38
CA ASP A 109 0.04 13.29 15.75
C ASP A 109 1.01 12.11 15.88
N VAL A 110 2.32 12.36 15.74
CA VAL A 110 3.36 11.34 15.96
C VAL A 110 3.33 10.84 17.42
N GLN A 111 3.20 11.77 18.38
CA GLN A 111 3.04 11.42 19.79
C GLN A 111 1.75 10.64 20.06
N ALA A 112 0.65 11.05 19.41
CA ALA A 112 -0.63 10.37 19.53
C ALA A 112 -0.59 8.96 18.93
N PHE A 113 0.11 8.79 17.81
CA PHE A 113 0.35 7.50 17.19
C PHE A 113 1.10 6.55 18.15
N ASP A 114 2.23 6.98 18.73
CA ASP A 114 3.02 6.19 19.68
C ASP A 114 2.18 5.81 20.93
N ARG A 115 1.43 6.78 21.51
CA ARG A 115 0.55 6.49 22.64
C ARG A 115 -0.54 5.48 22.31
N ARG A 116 -1.18 5.61 21.13
CA ARG A 116 -2.22 4.70 20.67
C ARG A 116 -1.68 3.28 20.50
N LEU A 117 -0.50 3.13 19.88
CA LEU A 117 0.15 1.83 19.72
C LEU A 117 0.47 1.18 21.07
N LYS A 118 1.05 1.94 21.99
CA LYS A 118 1.37 1.46 23.33
C LYS A 118 0.11 1.02 24.07
N SER A 119 -0.97 1.77 23.97
CA SER A 119 -2.25 1.41 24.60
C SER A 119 -2.89 0.18 23.96
N LEU A 120 -2.86 0.09 22.61
CA LEU A 120 -3.48 -1.02 21.88
C LEU A 120 -2.77 -2.35 22.13
N LEU A 121 -1.45 -2.32 22.25
CA LEU A 121 -0.60 -3.51 22.34
C LEU A 121 -0.07 -3.75 23.77
N ASP A 122 -0.56 -2.99 24.76
CA ASP A 122 -0.10 -3.03 26.18
C ASP A 122 1.43 -2.93 26.31
N LEU A 123 2.05 -2.03 25.53
CA LEU A 123 3.49 -1.85 25.50
C LEU A 123 3.97 -0.86 26.55
N GLN A 124 5.06 -1.19 27.23
CA GLN A 124 5.69 -0.33 28.23
C GLN A 124 6.99 0.28 27.67
N GLY A 125 7.31 1.49 28.13
CA GLY A 125 8.54 2.18 27.74
C GLY A 125 8.52 2.73 26.30
N GLU A 126 9.68 3.15 25.83
CA GLU A 126 9.86 3.60 24.45
C GLU A 126 10.03 2.41 23.51
N GLN A 127 9.50 2.54 22.30
CA GLN A 127 9.52 1.49 21.29
C GLN A 127 10.51 1.84 20.18
N ASP A 128 11.02 0.82 19.50
CA ASP A 128 11.81 0.99 18.29
C ASP A 128 10.94 0.99 17.05
N TYR A 129 11.25 1.87 16.11
CA TYR A 129 10.57 2.01 14.85
C TYR A 129 11.55 1.87 13.68
N SER A 130 11.11 1.20 12.62
CA SER A 130 11.74 1.32 11.32
C SER A 130 11.23 2.59 10.65
N ALA A 131 12.14 3.46 10.25
CA ALA A 131 11.85 4.74 9.60
C ALA A 131 12.42 4.73 8.19
N THR A 132 11.61 5.14 7.20
CA THR A 132 12.01 5.22 5.79
C THR A 132 11.47 6.49 5.15
N PRO A 133 12.14 7.06 4.15
CA PRO A 133 11.52 8.05 3.28
C PRO A 133 10.28 7.46 2.63
N LYS A 134 9.17 8.21 2.59
CA LYS A 134 7.97 7.82 1.85
C LYS A 134 8.19 8.11 0.38
N LEU A 135 8.63 7.09 -0.35
CA LEU A 135 8.93 7.19 -1.78
C LEU A 135 7.63 7.45 -2.55
N ASP A 136 7.69 8.42 -3.47
CA ASP A 136 6.55 8.83 -4.29
C ASP A 136 6.64 8.18 -5.68
N GLY A 137 6.03 7.01 -5.81
CA GLY A 137 6.05 6.20 -7.02
C GLY A 137 4.75 5.43 -7.22
N LEU A 138 4.83 4.21 -7.74
CA LEU A 138 3.72 3.28 -7.91
C LEU A 138 3.99 2.03 -7.08
N ALA A 139 3.11 1.75 -6.11
CA ALA A 139 3.22 0.56 -5.28
C ALA A 139 2.97 -0.72 -6.09
N ALA A 140 3.84 -1.71 -5.91
CA ALA A 140 3.76 -2.99 -6.59
C ALA A 140 4.10 -4.15 -5.65
N THR A 141 3.58 -5.33 -6.00
CA THR A 141 3.92 -6.60 -5.38
C THR A 141 4.65 -7.50 -6.37
N LEU A 142 5.56 -8.30 -5.84
CA LEU A 142 6.36 -9.28 -6.57
C LEU A 142 6.24 -10.61 -5.84
N ARG A 143 5.65 -11.62 -6.48
CA ARG A 143 5.53 -12.97 -5.94
C ARG A 143 6.62 -13.86 -6.49
N TYR A 144 7.36 -14.46 -5.58
CA TYR A 144 8.39 -15.44 -5.88
C TYR A 144 7.92 -16.82 -5.42
N GLU A 145 8.13 -17.82 -6.28
CA GLU A 145 7.95 -19.24 -5.94
C GLU A 145 9.25 -19.96 -6.24
N ASN A 146 9.75 -20.67 -5.24
CA ASN A 146 11.04 -21.35 -5.31
C ASN A 146 12.17 -20.44 -5.86
N GLY A 147 12.20 -19.21 -5.35
CA GLY A 147 13.20 -18.21 -5.70
C GLY A 147 13.06 -17.57 -7.08
N VAL A 148 11.99 -17.86 -7.84
CA VAL A 148 11.77 -17.33 -9.19
C VAL A 148 10.56 -16.39 -9.18
N LEU A 149 10.67 -15.23 -9.83
CA LEU A 149 9.55 -14.30 -10.00
C LEU A 149 8.48 -14.93 -10.91
N VAL A 150 7.29 -15.16 -10.34
CA VAL A 150 6.17 -15.75 -11.08
C VAL A 150 5.06 -14.74 -11.36
N GLU A 151 4.84 -13.76 -10.50
CA GLU A 151 3.77 -12.77 -10.64
C GLU A 151 4.22 -11.42 -10.11
N GLY A 152 3.79 -10.36 -10.79
CA GLY A 152 3.95 -8.98 -10.34
C GLY A 152 2.70 -8.17 -10.63
N ALA A 153 2.25 -7.38 -9.66
CA ALA A 153 1.01 -6.62 -9.77
C ALA A 153 1.11 -5.22 -9.18
N THR A 154 0.28 -4.30 -9.68
CA THR A 154 0.05 -3.01 -9.01
C THR A 154 -0.74 -3.21 -7.73
N ARG A 155 -0.69 -2.23 -6.81
CA ARG A 155 -1.53 -2.25 -5.62
C ARG A 155 -3.02 -2.26 -5.95
N GLY A 156 -3.43 -1.51 -6.99
CA GLY A 156 -4.84 -1.31 -7.31
C GLY A 156 -5.61 -0.71 -6.14
N ASP A 157 -6.75 -1.30 -5.80
CA ASP A 157 -7.59 -0.92 -4.66
C ASP A 157 -7.13 -1.53 -3.31
N GLY A 158 -5.98 -2.21 -3.32
CA GLY A 158 -5.42 -2.90 -2.16
C GLY A 158 -5.88 -4.35 -2.01
N ILE A 159 -6.92 -4.77 -2.71
CA ILE A 159 -7.42 -6.16 -2.78
C ILE A 159 -7.12 -6.76 -4.15
N THR A 160 -7.34 -5.98 -5.22
CA THR A 160 -7.07 -6.38 -6.59
C THR A 160 -6.16 -5.36 -7.28
N GLY A 161 -5.21 -5.86 -8.05
CA GLY A 161 -4.28 -5.07 -8.84
C GLY A 161 -4.22 -5.53 -10.30
N GLU A 162 -3.51 -4.78 -11.14
CA GLU A 162 -3.25 -5.16 -12.52
C GLU A 162 -2.03 -6.06 -12.60
N ASN A 163 -2.12 -7.16 -13.36
CA ASN A 163 -0.97 -8.02 -13.65
C ASN A 163 -0.01 -7.32 -14.61
N ILE A 164 1.13 -6.91 -14.09
CA ILE A 164 2.19 -6.24 -14.83
C ILE A 164 3.52 -6.98 -14.72
N THR A 165 3.47 -8.31 -14.59
CA THR A 165 4.65 -9.16 -14.40
C THR A 165 5.71 -8.92 -15.46
N ALA A 166 5.31 -8.90 -16.74
CA ALA A 166 6.25 -8.69 -17.86
C ALA A 166 6.95 -7.32 -17.78
N ASN A 167 6.23 -6.28 -17.34
CA ASN A 167 6.76 -4.94 -17.16
C ASN A 167 7.73 -4.88 -15.97
N LEU A 168 7.34 -5.45 -14.83
CA LEU A 168 8.18 -5.45 -13.61
C LEU A 168 9.50 -6.20 -13.80
N ARG A 169 9.53 -7.24 -14.62
CA ARG A 169 10.78 -7.95 -14.99
C ARG A 169 11.83 -7.06 -15.65
N THR A 170 11.43 -5.95 -16.26
CA THR A 170 12.34 -5.00 -16.90
C THR A 170 12.82 -3.89 -15.97
N VAL A 171 12.28 -3.80 -14.75
CA VAL A 171 12.56 -2.71 -13.80
C VAL A 171 13.83 -3.03 -13.00
N ARG A 172 14.70 -2.05 -12.90
CA ARG A 172 15.92 -2.15 -12.07
C ARG A 172 15.54 -2.41 -10.61
N GLY A 173 16.26 -3.32 -9.95
CA GLY A 173 16.00 -3.69 -8.55
C GLY A 173 14.95 -4.77 -8.38
N VAL A 174 14.41 -5.33 -9.47
CA VAL A 174 13.56 -6.52 -9.48
C VAL A 174 14.42 -7.71 -9.94
N PRO A 175 14.86 -8.59 -9.03
CA PRO A 175 15.59 -9.80 -9.43
C PRO A 175 14.62 -10.82 -10.06
N GLU A 176 14.94 -11.39 -11.20
CA GLU A 176 14.18 -12.51 -11.75
C GLU A 176 14.33 -13.79 -10.91
N ARG A 177 15.47 -13.91 -10.23
CA ARG A 177 15.78 -14.97 -9.28
C ARG A 177 16.38 -14.38 -8.02
N LEU A 178 15.93 -14.85 -6.86
CA LEU A 178 16.47 -14.44 -5.58
C LEU A 178 17.92 -14.95 -5.42
N LYS A 179 18.79 -14.11 -4.84
CA LYS A 179 20.23 -14.39 -4.72
C LYS A 179 20.60 -15.15 -3.44
N GLY A 180 19.71 -15.20 -2.46
CA GLY A 180 19.96 -15.78 -1.15
C GLY A 180 18.86 -16.75 -0.70
N PRO A 181 18.98 -17.32 0.49
CA PRO A 181 18.00 -18.24 1.04
C PRO A 181 16.68 -17.47 1.30
N ALA A 182 15.59 -18.03 0.78
CA ALA A 182 14.24 -17.48 0.94
C ALA A 182 13.22 -18.62 1.07
N PRO A 183 12.05 -18.37 1.68
CA PRO A 183 10.94 -19.32 1.74
C PRO A 183 10.49 -19.77 0.36
N ALA A 184 9.80 -20.92 0.27
CA ALA A 184 9.25 -21.45 -0.97
C ALA A 184 8.31 -20.46 -1.66
N VAL A 185 7.55 -19.69 -0.89
CA VAL A 185 6.76 -18.56 -1.37
C VAL A 185 7.17 -17.31 -0.61
N LEU A 186 7.45 -16.25 -1.34
CA LEU A 186 7.77 -14.92 -0.80
C LEU A 186 7.11 -13.85 -1.67
N GLU A 187 6.18 -13.08 -1.10
CA GLU A 187 5.66 -11.85 -1.72
C GLU A 187 6.46 -10.67 -1.19
N VAL A 188 7.07 -9.90 -2.09
CA VAL A 188 7.82 -8.68 -1.77
C VAL A 188 7.02 -7.47 -2.23
N ARG A 189 6.94 -6.47 -1.37
CA ARG A 189 6.24 -5.20 -1.62
C ARG A 189 7.22 -4.06 -1.74
N GLY A 190 6.95 -3.16 -2.66
CA GLY A 190 7.85 -2.04 -2.89
C GLY A 190 7.22 -0.95 -3.74
N GLU A 191 8.04 0.05 -4.04
CA GLU A 191 7.67 1.21 -4.84
C GLU A 191 8.50 1.25 -6.11
N VAL A 192 7.83 1.37 -7.27
CA VAL A 192 8.47 1.67 -8.55
C VAL A 192 8.47 3.17 -8.73
N LEU A 193 9.63 3.74 -8.99
CA LEU A 193 9.77 5.17 -9.19
C LEU A 193 10.74 5.50 -10.33
N MET A 194 10.69 6.75 -10.77
CA MET A 194 11.66 7.36 -11.69
C MET A 194 12.46 8.41 -10.93
N LEU A 195 13.78 8.40 -11.09
CA LEU A 195 14.63 9.42 -10.48
C LEU A 195 14.39 10.79 -11.13
N LYS A 196 14.65 11.86 -10.39
CA LYS A 196 14.38 13.23 -10.84
C LYS A 196 15.13 13.59 -12.13
N ASP A 197 16.39 13.19 -12.26
CA ASP A 197 17.19 13.48 -13.46
C ASP A 197 16.70 12.69 -14.66
N ASP A 198 16.29 11.42 -14.46
CA ASP A 198 15.70 10.57 -15.49
C ASP A 198 14.35 11.11 -15.97
N PHE A 199 13.53 11.61 -15.04
CA PHE A 199 12.27 12.28 -15.36
C PHE A 199 12.48 13.53 -16.20
N LEU A 200 13.47 14.36 -15.85
CA LEU A 200 13.78 15.55 -16.62
C LEU A 200 14.31 15.20 -18.03
N ALA A 201 15.13 14.16 -18.14
CA ALA A 201 15.63 13.67 -19.41
C ALA A 201 14.49 13.10 -20.29
N LEU A 202 13.59 12.31 -19.69
CA LEU A 202 12.42 11.76 -20.37
C LEU A 202 11.50 12.87 -20.92
N ASN A 203 11.19 13.88 -20.10
CA ASN A 203 10.33 14.99 -20.54
C ASN A 203 10.95 15.82 -21.65
N ARG A 204 12.28 16.04 -21.63
CA ARG A 204 12.98 16.69 -22.76
C ARG A 204 12.86 15.87 -24.05
N ALA A 205 13.00 14.54 -23.94
CA ALA A 205 12.86 13.66 -25.09
C ALA A 205 11.40 13.61 -25.62
N GLN A 206 10.38 13.64 -24.75
CA GLN A 206 8.96 13.75 -25.11
C GLN A 206 8.71 15.06 -25.89
N GLU A 207 9.17 16.18 -25.36
CA GLU A 207 9.02 17.51 -25.96
C GLU A 207 9.69 17.59 -27.34
N ALA A 208 10.90 17.02 -27.49
CA ALA A 208 11.59 16.96 -28.78
C ALA A 208 10.84 16.15 -29.86
N ARG A 209 9.96 15.24 -29.43
CA ARG A 209 9.06 14.45 -30.31
C ARG A 209 7.67 15.05 -30.49
N GLY A 210 7.39 16.18 -29.84
CA GLY A 210 6.04 16.77 -29.83
C GLY A 210 5.03 15.98 -29.01
N GLU A 211 5.50 15.12 -28.09
CA GLU A 211 4.68 14.32 -27.20
C GLU A 211 4.37 15.07 -25.91
N LYS A 212 3.28 14.70 -25.23
CA LYS A 212 2.88 15.31 -23.96
C LYS A 212 3.91 14.98 -22.87
N ARG A 213 4.29 16.00 -22.09
CA ARG A 213 5.15 15.84 -20.91
C ARG A 213 4.39 15.21 -19.75
N PHE A 214 5.09 14.44 -18.95
CA PHE A 214 4.56 13.98 -17.65
C PHE A 214 4.61 15.12 -16.63
N ALA A 215 3.59 15.18 -15.77
CA ALA A 215 3.45 16.25 -14.78
C ALA A 215 4.50 16.16 -13.66
N ASN A 216 4.80 14.94 -13.20
CA ASN A 216 5.74 14.67 -12.12
C ASN A 216 6.41 13.29 -12.29
N PRO A 217 7.48 12.98 -11.48
CA PRO A 217 8.16 11.69 -11.54
C PRO A 217 7.25 10.48 -11.28
N ARG A 218 6.27 10.60 -10.38
CA ARG A 218 5.30 9.54 -10.09
C ARG A 218 4.46 9.20 -11.32
N ASN A 219 3.88 10.20 -11.99
CA ASN A 219 3.09 9.99 -13.20
C ASN A 219 3.93 9.41 -14.34
N ALA A 220 5.19 9.85 -14.44
CA ALA A 220 6.13 9.28 -15.41
C ALA A 220 6.43 7.80 -15.10
N ALA A 221 6.59 7.43 -13.83
CA ALA A 221 6.76 6.04 -13.40
C ALA A 221 5.51 5.20 -13.70
N ALA A 222 4.33 5.65 -13.29
CA ALA A 222 3.06 4.95 -13.49
C ALA A 222 2.76 4.76 -14.99
N GLY A 223 2.83 5.83 -15.79
CA GLY A 223 2.60 5.76 -17.22
C GLY A 223 3.64 4.93 -17.97
N SER A 224 4.88 4.86 -17.47
CA SER A 224 5.94 4.01 -18.04
C SER A 224 5.80 2.54 -17.65
N LEU A 225 5.31 2.24 -16.45
CA LEU A 225 5.13 0.89 -15.95
C LEU A 225 3.87 0.22 -16.54
N ARG A 226 2.78 0.97 -16.70
CA ARG A 226 1.48 0.47 -17.20
C ARG A 226 1.39 0.49 -18.73
N GLN A 227 2.39 -0.07 -19.42
CA GLN A 227 2.43 -0.24 -20.87
C GLN A 227 2.02 -1.65 -21.26
N LEU A 228 1.11 -1.81 -22.24
CA LEU A 228 0.71 -3.12 -22.76
C LEU A 228 1.90 -3.85 -23.39
N ASP A 229 2.83 -3.11 -24.00
CA ASP A 229 4.09 -3.65 -24.52
C ASP A 229 5.23 -3.40 -23.51
N ALA A 230 5.65 -4.45 -22.82
CA ALA A 230 6.73 -4.38 -21.82
C ALA A 230 8.08 -3.87 -22.41
N ARG A 231 8.27 -3.93 -23.75
CA ARG A 231 9.46 -3.36 -24.41
C ARG A 231 9.50 -1.84 -24.29
N ILE A 232 8.34 -1.16 -24.16
CA ILE A 232 8.28 0.27 -23.91
C ILE A 232 8.75 0.53 -22.46
N THR A 233 8.25 -0.24 -21.49
CA THR A 233 8.70 -0.16 -20.09
C THR A 233 10.20 -0.41 -19.97
N ALA A 234 10.75 -1.37 -20.70
CA ALA A 234 12.19 -1.72 -20.69
C ALA A 234 13.10 -0.55 -21.11
N ARG A 235 12.56 0.42 -21.87
CA ARG A 235 13.31 1.63 -22.29
C ARG A 235 13.17 2.79 -21.30
N ARG A 236 12.41 2.60 -20.24
CA ARG A 236 12.17 3.63 -19.20
C ARG A 236 13.09 3.37 -18.00
N PRO A 237 13.73 4.40 -17.46
CA PRO A 237 14.66 4.26 -16.33
C PRO A 237 13.89 4.15 -15.00
N LEU A 238 13.22 3.02 -14.80
CA LEU A 238 12.46 2.73 -13.60
C LEU A 238 13.31 1.97 -12.58
N THR A 239 13.07 2.23 -11.30
CA THR A 239 13.74 1.54 -10.18
C THR A 239 12.72 1.10 -9.15
N PHE A 240 12.83 -0.15 -8.68
CA PHE A 240 12.02 -0.72 -7.61
C PHE A 240 12.79 -0.71 -6.29
N TYR A 241 12.18 -0.20 -5.24
CA TYR A 241 12.69 -0.25 -3.87
C TYR A 241 11.75 -1.09 -3.00
N ALA A 242 12.28 -2.16 -2.41
CA ALA A 242 11.52 -3.09 -1.57
C ALA A 242 11.39 -2.55 -0.14
N TYR A 243 10.18 -2.39 0.37
CA TYR A 243 9.93 -1.88 1.72
C TYR A 243 9.22 -2.87 2.66
N GLY A 244 8.84 -4.03 2.17
CA GLY A 244 8.16 -5.01 3.01
C GLY A 244 7.85 -6.31 2.29
N VAL A 245 7.15 -7.18 2.99
CA VAL A 245 6.69 -8.47 2.49
C VAL A 245 5.19 -8.63 2.72
N GLY A 246 4.55 -9.45 1.88
CA GLY A 246 3.18 -9.90 2.05
C GLY A 246 3.16 -11.37 2.47
N GLU A 247 2.66 -12.27 1.61
CA GLU A 247 2.58 -13.70 1.86
C GLU A 247 3.99 -14.33 1.98
N ILE A 248 4.14 -15.18 3.01
CA ILE A 248 5.32 -16.01 3.24
C ILE A 248 4.83 -17.44 3.48
N ALA A 249 5.37 -18.44 2.75
CA ALA A 249 4.97 -19.83 2.95
C ALA A 249 5.31 -20.30 4.38
N GLY A 250 4.31 -20.87 5.06
CA GLY A 250 4.45 -21.36 6.43
C GLY A 250 4.12 -20.34 7.53
N GLU A 251 3.88 -19.08 7.20
CA GLU A 251 3.30 -18.11 8.14
C GLU A 251 1.77 -18.33 8.23
N ALA A 252 1.24 -18.48 9.44
CA ALA A 252 -0.21 -18.53 9.65
C ALA A 252 -0.82 -17.17 9.25
N PRO A 253 -1.96 -17.12 8.56
CA PRO A 253 -2.60 -15.85 8.25
C PRO A 253 -2.89 -15.12 9.56
N ALA A 254 -2.54 -13.82 9.61
CA ALA A 254 -2.86 -12.98 10.75
C ALA A 254 -4.34 -13.11 11.07
N SER A 255 -4.65 -13.53 12.29
CA SER A 255 -6.04 -13.73 12.76
C SER A 255 -6.73 -12.38 12.87
N GLY A 256 -7.37 -11.98 11.78
CA GLY A 256 -8.16 -10.77 11.66
C GLY A 256 -9.40 -11.04 10.82
N THR A 257 -10.53 -11.29 11.51
CA THR A 257 -11.89 -11.45 11.02
C THR A 257 -12.19 -12.73 10.22
N ASP A 258 -12.76 -13.68 10.96
CA ASP A 258 -13.64 -14.74 10.46
C ASP A 258 -14.79 -14.12 9.62
N MET A 259 -14.62 -14.15 8.29
CA MET A 259 -15.71 -13.98 7.35
C MET A 259 -16.07 -15.36 6.84
N SER A 260 -16.81 -16.12 7.64
CA SER A 260 -17.51 -17.32 7.20
C SER A 260 -18.47 -16.97 6.08
N ILE A 261 -18.08 -17.30 4.85
CA ILE A 261 -18.98 -17.33 3.70
C ILE A 261 -19.87 -18.58 3.89
N PRO A 262 -21.20 -18.46 3.96
CA PRO A 262 -22.08 -19.62 4.02
C PRO A 262 -21.99 -20.41 2.70
N PRO A 263 -22.08 -21.74 2.73
CA PRO A 263 -21.98 -22.55 1.52
C PRO A 263 -23.19 -22.28 0.61
N ALA A 264 -22.90 -21.84 -0.62
CA ALA A 264 -23.92 -21.76 -1.67
C ALA A 264 -24.37 -23.15 -2.06
N GLY A 265 -25.68 -23.33 -2.05
CA GLY A 265 -26.37 -24.58 -2.33
C GLY A 265 -26.07 -25.15 -3.72
N GLN A 266 -26.01 -26.47 -3.75
CA GLN A 266 -25.95 -27.31 -4.94
C GLN A 266 -27.16 -27.08 -5.84
N THR A 267 -26.96 -26.82 -7.11
CA THR A 267 -27.85 -27.27 -8.18
C THR A 267 -27.04 -27.50 -9.48
N GLY A 268 -27.04 -28.76 -9.93
CA GLY A 268 -27.27 -29.18 -11.31
C GLY A 268 -26.18 -29.04 -12.35
N ASP A 269 -25.65 -30.20 -12.70
CA ASP A 269 -25.00 -30.56 -13.96
C ASP A 269 -25.34 -29.73 -15.20
N LEU A 270 -24.30 -29.38 -15.97
CA LEU A 270 -24.23 -29.71 -17.39
C LEU A 270 -22.76 -29.56 -17.90
N ALA A 271 -22.31 -30.67 -18.50
CA ALA A 271 -21.01 -30.84 -19.11
C ALA A 271 -20.84 -30.03 -20.39
N SER A 272 -19.64 -29.51 -20.63
CA SER A 272 -18.84 -29.72 -21.84
C SER A 272 -17.62 -28.76 -21.86
N GLY A 273 -16.41 -29.26 -21.78
CA GLY A 273 -15.41 -29.35 -22.81
C GLY A 273 -14.79 -28.00 -23.19
N GLY A 274 -13.62 -27.69 -22.62
CA GLY A 274 -12.76 -26.61 -23.09
C GLY A 274 -11.53 -26.50 -22.19
N THR A 275 -10.55 -27.38 -22.39
CA THR A 275 -9.21 -27.26 -21.79
C THR A 275 -8.51 -26.05 -22.39
N ALA A 276 -8.53 -24.93 -21.66
CA ALA A 276 -7.55 -23.87 -21.87
C ALA A 276 -6.31 -24.23 -21.06
N GLU A 277 -5.35 -24.90 -21.70
CA GLU A 277 -4.01 -25.02 -21.18
C GLU A 277 -3.42 -23.61 -20.98
N SER A 278 -3.34 -23.20 -19.72
CA SER A 278 -2.48 -22.13 -19.31
C SER A 278 -1.05 -22.55 -19.57
N ALA A 279 -0.44 -22.00 -20.65
CA ALA A 279 0.98 -22.09 -20.90
C ALA A 279 1.73 -21.27 -19.84
N ALA A 280 1.85 -21.83 -18.63
CA ALA A 280 2.91 -21.48 -17.72
C ALA A 280 4.23 -21.91 -18.39
N SER A 281 4.95 -20.94 -18.98
CA SER A 281 6.31 -21.17 -19.48
C SER A 281 7.18 -21.55 -18.28
N GLY A 282 7.37 -22.86 -18.12
CA GLY A 282 8.08 -23.46 -17.02
C GLY A 282 9.57 -23.14 -17.09
N ALA A 283 10.00 -22.11 -16.39
CA ALA A 283 11.36 -22.08 -15.87
C ALA A 283 11.37 -22.95 -14.62
N GLY A 284 11.78 -24.21 -14.76
CA GLY A 284 11.97 -25.11 -13.63
C GLY A 284 12.93 -24.50 -12.60
N PRO A 285 12.93 -24.98 -11.34
CA PRO A 285 13.84 -24.50 -10.33
C PRO A 285 15.27 -24.54 -10.86
N ALA A 286 16.05 -23.47 -10.59
CA ALA A 286 17.48 -23.49 -10.90
C ALA A 286 18.09 -24.73 -10.23
N SER A 287 18.88 -25.50 -10.95
CA SER A 287 19.50 -26.69 -10.41
C SER A 287 20.28 -26.29 -9.15
N GLY A 288 19.84 -26.78 -7.99
CA GLY A 288 20.49 -26.54 -6.71
C GLY A 288 19.83 -25.52 -5.80
N TRP A 289 18.79 -24.79 -6.22
CA TRP A 289 18.06 -23.90 -5.30
C TRP A 289 17.12 -24.73 -4.39
N GLN A 290 17.22 -24.53 -3.10
CA GLN A 290 16.36 -25.16 -2.11
C GLN A 290 15.63 -24.06 -1.30
N PRO A 291 14.32 -24.21 -1.06
CA PRO A 291 13.62 -23.27 -0.19
C PRO A 291 14.18 -23.33 1.23
N ALA A 292 14.33 -22.17 1.84
CA ALA A 292 14.69 -22.05 3.22
C ALA A 292 13.44 -22.10 4.11
N ASP A 293 13.65 -22.43 5.39
CA ASP A 293 12.60 -22.34 6.39
C ASP A 293 12.14 -20.88 6.53
N PRO A 294 10.83 -20.60 6.69
CA PRO A 294 10.30 -19.25 6.88
C PRO A 294 10.96 -18.44 8.00
N SER A 295 11.56 -19.09 9.00
CA SER A 295 12.30 -18.44 10.08
C SER A 295 13.54 -17.67 9.62
N VAL A 296 13.99 -17.82 8.37
CA VAL A 296 15.07 -16.99 7.80
C VAL A 296 14.63 -15.54 7.60
N VAL A 297 13.30 -15.28 7.55
CA VAL A 297 12.75 -13.94 7.40
C VAL A 297 12.88 -13.20 8.73
N PRO A 298 13.58 -12.04 8.79
CA PRO A 298 13.79 -11.32 10.04
C PRO A 298 12.48 -10.90 10.72
N THR A 299 12.48 -11.00 12.04
CA THR A 299 11.34 -10.60 12.90
C THR A 299 11.25 -9.10 13.12
N HIS A 300 12.28 -8.34 12.75
CA HIS A 300 12.31 -6.87 12.87
C HIS A 300 12.28 -6.23 11.50
N GLN A 301 11.52 -5.15 11.37
CA GLN A 301 11.26 -4.47 10.09
C GLN A 301 12.53 -3.90 9.46
N HIS A 302 13.38 -3.25 10.25
CA HIS A 302 14.63 -2.71 9.71
C HIS A 302 15.58 -3.84 9.24
N ALA A 303 15.67 -4.92 10.00
CA ALA A 303 16.46 -6.10 9.61
C ALA A 303 15.87 -6.75 8.33
N LEU A 304 14.54 -6.78 8.18
CA LEU A 304 13.87 -7.26 6.98
C LEU A 304 14.32 -6.47 5.75
N LEU A 305 14.39 -5.14 5.82
CA LEU A 305 14.84 -4.30 4.70
C LEU A 305 16.27 -4.66 4.28
N MET A 306 17.16 -4.88 5.25
CA MET A 306 18.55 -5.29 4.97
C MET A 306 18.62 -6.69 4.39
N TRP A 307 17.83 -7.62 4.89
CA TRP A 307 17.73 -8.99 4.37
C TRP A 307 17.21 -9.01 2.92
N LEU A 308 16.20 -8.22 2.57
CA LEU A 308 15.74 -8.07 1.19
C LEU A 308 16.88 -7.61 0.27
N GLY A 309 17.78 -6.78 0.76
CA GLY A 309 19.01 -6.43 0.05
C GLY A 309 19.90 -7.64 -0.30
N THR A 310 20.01 -8.62 0.60
CA THR A 310 20.79 -9.86 0.35
C THR A 310 20.13 -10.74 -0.70
N LEU A 311 18.81 -10.64 -0.89
CA LEU A 311 18.08 -11.36 -1.94
C LEU A 311 18.20 -10.70 -3.31
N GLY A 312 18.76 -9.50 -3.41
CA GLY A 312 19.01 -8.77 -4.65
C GLY A 312 18.08 -7.59 -4.89
N PHE A 313 17.22 -7.24 -3.92
CA PHE A 313 16.42 -6.03 -3.97
C PHE A 313 17.21 -4.80 -3.54
N LEU A 314 16.64 -3.62 -3.83
CA LEU A 314 17.14 -2.36 -3.30
C LEU A 314 16.26 -1.98 -2.10
N PRO A 315 16.80 -1.83 -0.89
CA PRO A 315 16.05 -1.27 0.22
C PRO A 315 15.83 0.24 0.03
N PRO A 316 14.80 0.85 0.67
CA PRO A 316 14.60 2.28 0.61
C PRO A 316 15.87 3.02 1.06
N PRO A 317 16.39 3.97 0.28
CA PRO A 317 17.59 4.70 0.66
C PRO A 317 17.32 5.54 1.91
N GLY A 318 18.27 5.57 2.83
CA GLY A 318 18.13 6.29 4.10
C GLY A 318 17.24 5.59 5.14
N ALA A 319 16.87 4.33 4.94
CA ALA A 319 16.18 3.54 5.97
C ALA A 319 16.98 3.51 7.28
N ALA A 320 16.32 3.74 8.40
CA ALA A 320 16.94 3.76 9.72
C ALA A 320 16.07 3.07 10.77
N ARG A 321 16.69 2.56 11.83
CA ARG A 321 16.00 2.19 13.05
C ARG A 321 16.09 3.37 14.03
N VAL A 322 14.96 3.81 14.55
CA VAL A 322 14.87 4.96 15.45
C VAL A 322 14.19 4.57 16.75
N HIS A 323 14.56 5.21 17.85
CA HIS A 323 14.08 4.92 19.18
C HIS A 323 13.16 6.01 19.69
N GLY A 324 11.95 5.66 20.10
CA GLY A 324 10.98 6.56 20.69
C GLY A 324 10.51 7.67 19.73
N VAL A 325 9.66 8.51 20.25
CA VAL A 325 9.12 9.68 19.51
C VAL A 325 10.22 10.66 19.12
N SER A 326 11.20 10.88 19.99
CA SER A 326 12.31 11.81 19.68
C SER A 326 13.11 11.35 18.46
N GLY A 327 13.43 10.05 18.37
CA GLY A 327 14.11 9.48 17.20
C GLY A 327 13.27 9.60 15.92
N MET A 328 11.94 9.42 15.99
CA MET A 328 11.05 9.64 14.87
C MET A 328 11.09 11.09 14.38
N LEU A 329 11.00 12.06 15.29
CA LEU A 329 11.02 13.48 14.95
C LEU A 329 12.39 13.93 14.39
N ASP A 330 13.49 13.41 14.93
CA ASP A 330 14.83 13.70 14.41
C ASP A 330 15.02 13.16 12.99
N PHE A 331 14.53 11.95 12.72
CA PHE A 331 14.50 11.39 11.37
C PHE A 331 13.69 12.26 10.42
N TYR A 332 12.50 12.68 10.81
CA TYR A 332 11.64 13.56 10.00
C TYR A 332 12.37 14.87 9.63
N ARG A 333 13.00 15.53 10.61
CA ARG A 333 13.75 16.76 10.39
C ARG A 333 14.93 16.55 9.44
N SER A 334 15.68 15.44 9.62
CA SER A 334 16.84 15.13 8.76
C SER A 334 16.43 14.91 7.30
N ILE A 335 15.34 14.16 7.07
CA ILE A 335 14.79 13.95 5.72
C ILE A 335 14.25 15.26 5.15
N GLY A 336 13.59 16.09 5.97
CA GLY A 336 13.10 17.42 5.56
C GLY A 336 14.24 18.32 5.04
N HIS A 337 15.36 18.37 5.73
CA HIS A 337 16.55 19.11 5.29
C HIS A 337 17.15 18.55 4.00
N ALA A 338 17.18 17.22 3.84
CA ALA A 338 17.74 16.56 2.66
C ALA A 338 16.80 16.58 1.43
N ARG A 339 15.50 16.84 1.60
CA ARG A 339 14.45 16.66 0.58
C ARG A 339 14.79 17.28 -0.78
N ALA A 340 15.33 18.48 -0.78
CA ALA A 340 15.67 19.20 -2.03
C ALA A 340 16.77 18.50 -2.85
N THR A 341 17.71 17.85 -2.17
CA THR A 341 18.89 17.20 -2.78
C THR A 341 18.71 15.71 -3.05
N LEU A 342 17.61 15.11 -2.57
CA LEU A 342 17.32 13.70 -2.84
C LEU A 342 17.10 13.48 -4.33
N PRO A 343 17.68 12.40 -4.91
CA PRO A 343 17.56 12.10 -6.35
C PRO A 343 16.17 11.57 -6.73
N TYR A 344 15.29 11.33 -5.78
CA TYR A 344 13.93 10.82 -5.95
C TYR A 344 12.92 11.73 -5.24
N ALA A 345 11.65 11.65 -5.66
CA ALA A 345 10.55 12.34 -5.01
C ALA A 345 10.10 11.59 -3.75
N ILE A 346 9.73 12.35 -2.73
CA ILE A 346 9.12 11.84 -1.49
C ILE A 346 7.94 12.73 -1.10
N ASP A 347 6.93 12.16 -0.48
CA ASP A 347 5.76 12.85 0.08
C ASP A 347 5.71 12.78 1.62
N GLY A 348 6.80 12.37 2.26
CA GLY A 348 6.92 12.31 3.70
C GLY A 348 7.92 11.25 4.17
N VAL A 349 7.66 10.72 5.35
CA VAL A 349 8.38 9.60 5.96
C VAL A 349 7.39 8.54 6.44
N VAL A 350 7.84 7.29 6.53
CA VAL A 350 7.05 6.16 7.02
C VAL A 350 7.67 5.62 8.29
N TYR A 351 6.84 5.39 9.30
CA TYR A 351 7.22 4.70 10.54
C TYR A 351 6.41 3.43 10.70
N GLN A 352 7.08 2.36 11.07
CA GLN A 352 6.48 1.08 11.44
C GLN A 352 7.13 0.61 12.74
N LEU A 353 6.37 -0.01 13.66
CA LEU A 353 6.99 -0.72 14.77
C LEU A 353 8.08 -1.63 14.23
N ASP A 354 9.25 -1.66 14.86
CA ASP A 354 10.34 -2.50 14.35
C ASP A 354 10.06 -3.99 14.57
N ASP A 355 9.30 -4.35 15.60
CA ASP A 355 8.84 -5.73 15.82
C ASP A 355 7.64 -6.07 14.92
N ARG A 356 7.84 -7.01 13.97
CA ARG A 356 6.84 -7.42 12.97
C ARG A 356 5.69 -8.23 13.58
N ALA A 357 5.93 -8.97 14.67
CA ALA A 357 4.86 -9.70 15.34
C ALA A 357 3.86 -8.73 15.98
N LEU A 358 4.33 -7.61 16.51
CA LEU A 358 3.48 -6.55 17.03
C LEU A 358 2.75 -5.77 15.90
N GLN A 359 3.37 -5.64 14.72
CA GLN A 359 2.68 -5.05 13.56
C GLN A 359 1.44 -5.86 13.12
N GLN A 360 1.49 -7.18 13.23
CA GLN A 360 0.39 -8.06 12.83
C GLN A 360 -0.81 -8.01 13.79
N GLN A 361 -0.63 -7.46 15.00
CA GLN A 361 -1.68 -7.30 16.01
C GLN A 361 -2.45 -5.97 15.88
N GLN A 362 -2.07 -5.11 14.94
CA GLN A 362 -2.71 -3.84 14.62
C GLN A 362 -3.80 -4.05 13.57
#